data_1d4fde385e6584c271f6cabc3c4ac989
#
_entry.id   1d4fde385e6584c271f6cabc3c4ac989
#
_cell.length_a   1.000
_cell.length_b   1.000
_cell.length_c   1.000
_cell.angle_alpha   90.00
_cell.angle_beta   90.00
_cell.angle_gamma   90.00
#
_symmetry.space_group_name_H-M   'P 1'
#
loop_
_entity.id
_entity.type
_entity.pdbx_description
1 polymer ?
#
loop_
_entity_poly.entity_id
_entity_poly.type
_entity_poly.pdbx_seq_one_letter_code
_entity_poly.pdbx_strand_id
1 'polypeptide(L)'
;LEQQRKETREMLDDLTTRDQRMLFAVVTLVHLADSKKELDSDTEALQSIARKHLCQLAPLSWQQADGLVTALPLGLRRISALRTLTTAALAVLMPFKAQEIRHQGGVYYGQNVISRNLILANRKELLNGNGFVLGVSGSGKSFTAKRELAALALSTDDDIICIDPESEYRPIIEGLGGEVVNISATSPNHINAMDMEQGYGDGENPVVLKSEFLLSLCEQLMGSRQLSAKEKSIIDRCTAQCYHGYIRGGYQGSVPTLRDFHAELLRQPEPEARDVALAIELFTEGSLNTFAKPTNVDTNSRILCYDIRDLGKQLLPVGMLVVLDSVFNRIIRNRRLGRSTWVYIDEIYLLFQHEYSANFLFTLWKRVRKYGACCTGLTQNVDDLLQSHTARTMLANSEFLVMLNQASTDRAELARLLNISDNQ
;
A
#
# COMPACT_ATOMS: atom_id res chain seq x y z
N LEU A 1 7.01 63.00 11.35
CA LEU A 1 7.54 63.51 10.06
C LEU A 1 8.92 62.88 9.68
N GLU A 2 9.88 62.79 10.60
CA GLU A 2 11.20 62.17 10.33
C GLU A 2 11.05 60.64 10.02
N GLN A 3 10.24 59.95 10.78
CA GLN A 3 10.01 58.53 10.56
C GLN A 3 9.32 58.23 9.21
N GLN A 4 8.31 59.03 8.85
CA GLN A 4 7.66 58.92 7.56
C GLN A 4 8.63 59.24 6.37
N ARG A 5 9.55 60.16 6.59
CA ARG A 5 10.55 60.52 5.63
C ARG A 5 11.61 59.43 5.43
N LYS A 6 11.95 58.73 6.50
CA LYS A 6 12.85 57.58 6.47
C LYS A 6 12.17 56.38 5.76
N GLU A 7 10.96 56.05 6.11
CA GLU A 7 10.17 54.95 5.48
C GLU A 7 9.95 55.21 3.98
N THR A 8 9.68 56.49 3.59
CA THR A 8 9.53 56.85 2.16
C THR A 8 10.84 56.72 1.39
N ARG A 9 11.99 57.06 2.03
CA ARG A 9 13.29 56.87 1.42
C ARG A 9 13.65 55.41 1.27
N GLU A 10 13.43 54.60 2.29
CA GLU A 10 13.66 53.15 2.24
C GLU A 10 12.82 52.51 1.12
N MET A 11 11.53 52.88 1.00
CA MET A 11 10.67 52.40 -0.05
C MET A 11 11.15 52.83 -1.46
N LEU A 12 11.66 54.05 -1.59
CA LEU A 12 12.21 54.55 -2.88
C LEU A 12 13.50 53.80 -3.23
N ASP A 13 14.33 53.53 -2.26
CA ASP A 13 15.57 52.77 -2.42
C ASP A 13 15.28 51.33 -2.84
N ASP A 14 14.29 50.66 -2.20
CA ASP A 14 13.83 49.33 -2.58
C ASP A 14 13.31 49.26 -4.03
N LEU A 15 12.58 50.27 -4.48
CA LEU A 15 12.06 50.36 -5.86
C LEU A 15 13.15 50.63 -6.90
N THR A 16 14.21 51.39 -6.54
CA THR A 16 15.23 51.80 -7.48
C THR A 16 16.47 50.91 -7.51
N THR A 17 16.81 50.26 -6.37
CA THR A 17 18.06 49.51 -6.25
C THR A 17 17.86 48.00 -6.07
N ARG A 18 16.66 47.54 -5.57
CA ARG A 18 16.39 46.14 -5.25
C ARG A 18 15.41 45.48 -6.20
N ASP A 19 15.16 46.06 -7.37
CA ASP A 19 14.22 45.53 -8.39
C ASP A 19 12.80 45.19 -7.85
N GLN A 20 12.37 45.91 -6.80
CA GLN A 20 11.03 45.79 -6.28
C GLN A 20 10.04 46.50 -7.20
N ARG A 21 8.85 45.90 -7.40
CA ARG A 21 7.76 46.55 -8.13
C ARG A 21 6.63 46.93 -7.18
N MET A 22 5.97 48.01 -7.50
CA MET A 22 4.78 48.47 -6.76
C MET A 22 3.51 47.91 -7.39
N LEU A 23 2.71 47.29 -6.58
CA LEU A 23 1.45 46.66 -6.99
C LEU A 23 0.27 47.20 -6.17
N PHE A 24 -0.88 47.34 -6.80
CA PHE A 24 -2.10 47.74 -6.12
C PHE A 24 -2.97 46.52 -5.89
N ALA A 25 -3.21 46.18 -4.62
CA ALA A 25 -3.95 45.02 -4.21
C ALA A 25 -5.25 45.41 -3.49
N VAL A 26 -6.27 44.59 -3.69
CA VAL A 26 -7.51 44.59 -2.90
C VAL A 26 -7.61 43.25 -2.22
N VAL A 27 -7.81 43.22 -0.92
CA VAL A 27 -8.11 42.01 -0.16
C VAL A 27 -9.56 42.06 0.26
N THR A 28 -10.34 41.12 -0.22
CA THR A 28 -11.76 40.95 0.13
C THR A 28 -11.96 39.67 0.90
N LEU A 29 -12.78 39.73 1.95
CA LEU A 29 -13.18 38.58 2.74
C LEU A 29 -14.69 38.42 2.60
N VAL A 30 -15.14 37.26 2.14
CA VAL A 30 -16.56 36.91 2.02
C VAL A 30 -16.88 35.85 3.06
N HIS A 31 -17.89 36.10 3.87
CA HIS A 31 -18.42 35.10 4.79
C HIS A 31 -19.93 34.94 4.59
N LEU A 32 -20.44 33.79 4.92
CA LEU A 32 -21.84 33.40 4.76
C LEU A 32 -22.39 32.91 6.10
N ALA A 33 -23.66 33.15 6.36
CA ALA A 33 -24.37 32.66 7.51
C ALA A 33 -25.83 32.35 7.15
N ASP A 34 -26.48 31.49 7.93
CA ASP A 34 -27.87 31.06 7.68
C ASP A 34 -28.90 32.11 8.16
N SER A 35 -28.50 33.07 8.99
CA SER A 35 -29.33 34.13 9.50
C SER A 35 -28.59 35.47 9.57
N LYS A 36 -29.37 36.58 9.45
CA LYS A 36 -28.80 37.92 9.61
C LYS A 36 -28.16 38.16 10.97
N LYS A 37 -28.73 37.60 12.04
CA LYS A 37 -28.19 37.73 13.40
C LYS A 37 -26.85 37.07 13.52
N GLU A 38 -26.69 35.92 12.94
CA GLU A 38 -25.43 35.17 12.90
C GLU A 38 -24.40 35.92 12.05
N LEU A 39 -24.79 36.41 10.86
CA LEU A 39 -23.94 37.20 9.98
C LEU A 39 -23.37 38.44 10.69
N ASP A 40 -24.24 39.16 11.42
CA ASP A 40 -23.81 40.35 12.18
C ASP A 40 -22.82 39.99 13.30
N SER A 41 -23.10 38.90 14.03
CA SER A 41 -22.21 38.38 15.09
C SER A 41 -20.85 37.95 14.53
N ASP A 42 -20.83 37.26 13.40
CA ASP A 42 -19.59 36.81 12.75
C ASP A 42 -18.80 38.00 12.21
N THR A 43 -19.47 39.00 11.68
CA THR A 43 -18.84 40.25 11.25
C THR A 43 -18.10 40.95 12.40
N GLU A 44 -18.74 41.05 13.55
CA GLU A 44 -18.12 41.64 14.76
C GLU A 44 -16.92 40.81 15.23
N ALA A 45 -17.05 39.47 15.22
CA ALA A 45 -15.97 38.55 15.58
C ALA A 45 -14.77 38.70 14.64
N LEU A 46 -15.00 38.72 13.33
CA LEU A 46 -13.96 38.92 12.32
C LEU A 46 -13.24 40.26 12.46
N GLN A 47 -14.01 41.34 12.70
CA GLN A 47 -13.42 42.65 12.96
C GLN A 47 -12.58 42.68 14.24
N SER A 48 -13.04 41.99 15.30
CA SER A 48 -12.27 41.87 16.53
C SER A 48 -10.95 41.12 16.35
N ILE A 49 -10.97 40.03 15.59
CA ILE A 49 -9.78 39.27 15.24
C ILE A 49 -8.81 40.11 14.42
N ALA A 50 -9.31 40.82 13.41
CA ALA A 50 -8.49 41.68 12.55
C ALA A 50 -7.77 42.77 13.38
N ARG A 51 -8.48 43.40 14.33
CA ARG A 51 -7.89 44.40 15.21
C ARG A 51 -6.74 43.86 16.10
N LYS A 52 -6.86 42.62 16.56
CA LYS A 52 -5.77 41.93 17.27
C LYS A 52 -4.49 41.78 16.44
N HIS A 53 -4.67 41.67 15.14
CA HIS A 53 -3.57 41.59 14.18
C HIS A 53 -3.23 42.93 13.52
N LEU A 54 -3.65 44.06 14.12
CA LEU A 54 -3.41 45.42 13.62
C LEU A 54 -3.95 45.65 12.20
N CYS A 55 -4.95 44.86 11.81
CA CYS A 55 -5.66 45.01 10.54
C CYS A 55 -7.05 45.62 10.75
N GLN A 56 -7.51 46.42 9.78
CA GLN A 56 -8.85 46.96 9.77
C GLN A 56 -9.70 46.32 8.68
N LEU A 57 -10.80 45.68 9.07
CA LEU A 57 -11.83 45.21 8.17
C LEU A 57 -13.00 46.19 8.15
N ALA A 58 -13.35 46.67 6.97
CA ALA A 58 -14.49 47.55 6.78
C ALA A 58 -15.59 46.80 6.01
N PRO A 59 -16.85 46.70 6.51
CA PRO A 59 -17.96 46.17 5.75
C PRO A 59 -18.23 47.06 4.53
N LEU A 60 -18.56 46.44 3.42
CA LEU A 60 -18.94 47.15 2.21
C LEU A 60 -20.41 47.60 2.31
N SER A 61 -20.62 48.90 2.59
CA SER A 61 -21.95 49.49 2.58
C SER A 61 -22.26 50.09 1.22
N TRP A 62 -23.38 49.71 0.64
CA TRP A 62 -23.86 50.18 -0.69
C TRP A 62 -23.00 49.77 -1.88
N GLN A 63 -21.99 48.90 -1.68
CA GLN A 63 -21.07 48.37 -2.66
C GLN A 63 -21.06 46.83 -2.69
N GLN A 64 -22.12 46.18 -2.20
CA GLN A 64 -22.15 44.72 -2.03
C GLN A 64 -22.05 44.00 -3.38
N ALA A 65 -22.72 44.49 -4.43
CA ALA A 65 -22.65 43.92 -5.76
C ALA A 65 -21.23 44.01 -6.37
N ASP A 66 -20.59 45.18 -6.22
CA ASP A 66 -19.22 45.40 -6.67
C ASP A 66 -18.20 44.57 -5.87
N GLY A 67 -18.47 44.39 -4.56
CA GLY A 67 -17.72 43.52 -3.69
C GLY A 67 -17.79 42.07 -4.13
N LEU A 68 -18.98 41.56 -4.38
CA LEU A 68 -19.19 40.20 -4.86
C LEU A 68 -18.47 39.97 -6.20
N VAL A 69 -18.64 40.86 -7.17
CA VAL A 69 -17.97 40.75 -8.48
C VAL A 69 -16.43 40.74 -8.33
N THR A 70 -15.89 41.55 -7.40
CA THR A 70 -14.44 41.60 -7.13
C THR A 70 -13.93 40.33 -6.43
N ALA A 71 -14.76 39.71 -5.59
CA ALA A 71 -14.38 38.50 -4.85
C ALA A 71 -14.47 37.22 -5.72
N LEU A 72 -15.36 37.21 -6.73
CA LEU A 72 -15.49 36.07 -7.64
C LEU A 72 -14.29 35.98 -8.61
N PRO A 73 -13.92 34.79 -9.07
CA PRO A 73 -12.78 34.57 -9.97
C PRO A 73 -13.09 35.01 -11.42
N LEU A 74 -13.70 36.19 -11.58
CA LEU A 74 -14.08 36.75 -12.87
C LEU A 74 -12.99 37.64 -13.49
N GLY A 75 -11.90 37.88 -12.79
CA GLY A 75 -10.85 38.79 -13.22
C GLY A 75 -11.26 40.28 -13.24
N LEU A 76 -12.39 40.62 -12.63
CA LEU A 76 -12.94 41.97 -12.60
C LEU A 76 -12.77 42.58 -11.21
N ARG A 77 -12.15 43.76 -11.15
CA ARG A 77 -12.03 44.56 -9.93
C ARG A 77 -12.92 45.78 -10.01
N ARG A 78 -13.96 45.85 -9.22
CA ARG A 78 -14.91 46.99 -9.15
C ARG A 78 -14.77 47.84 -7.90
N ILE A 79 -14.07 47.33 -6.88
CA ILE A 79 -13.79 48.07 -5.65
C ILE A 79 -12.48 48.86 -5.77
N SER A 80 -12.50 50.12 -5.31
CA SER A 80 -11.36 51.05 -5.35
C SER A 80 -10.53 51.10 -4.06
N ALA A 81 -10.83 50.26 -3.05
CA ALA A 81 -10.05 50.22 -1.79
C ALA A 81 -8.69 49.57 -1.98
N LEU A 82 -7.80 50.30 -2.66
CA LEU A 82 -6.49 49.80 -3.06
C LEU A 82 -5.47 49.96 -1.91
N ARG A 83 -4.63 48.93 -1.74
CA ARG A 83 -3.44 48.96 -0.91
C ARG A 83 -2.21 48.82 -1.80
N THR A 84 -1.26 49.67 -1.58
CA THR A 84 0.02 49.60 -2.29
C THR A 84 0.90 48.57 -1.57
N LEU A 85 1.35 47.56 -2.31
CA LEU A 85 2.27 46.54 -1.82
C LEU A 85 3.49 46.49 -2.73
N THR A 86 4.66 46.22 -2.15
CA THR A 86 5.85 45.86 -2.90
C THR A 86 5.82 44.38 -3.30
N THR A 87 6.65 43.99 -4.26
CA THR A 87 6.78 42.59 -4.66
C THR A 87 7.14 41.71 -3.47
N ALA A 88 8.02 42.14 -2.57
CA ALA A 88 8.38 41.42 -1.34
C ALA A 88 7.17 41.26 -0.38
N ALA A 89 6.39 42.33 -0.20
CA ALA A 89 5.18 42.27 0.64
C ALA A 89 4.11 41.33 0.05
N LEU A 90 3.96 41.30 -1.27
CA LEU A 90 3.02 40.43 -1.96
C LEU A 90 3.47 38.96 -1.93
N ALA A 91 4.78 38.71 -1.96
CA ALA A 91 5.34 37.35 -1.89
C ALA A 91 4.93 36.64 -0.58
N VAL A 92 4.74 37.36 0.52
CA VAL A 92 4.26 36.81 1.80
C VAL A 92 2.81 36.27 1.69
N LEU A 93 2.01 36.81 0.76
CA LEU A 93 0.62 36.36 0.53
C LEU A 93 0.55 35.08 -0.30
N MET A 94 1.66 34.62 -0.89
CA MET A 94 1.67 33.33 -1.58
C MET A 94 1.38 32.22 -0.57
N PRO A 95 0.36 31.40 -0.83
CA PRO A 95 -0.03 30.32 0.09
C PRO A 95 0.96 29.16 -0.02
N PHE A 96 2.17 29.34 0.51
CA PHE A 96 3.08 28.22 0.70
C PHE A 96 2.49 27.31 1.78
N LYS A 97 1.67 26.37 1.35
CA LYS A 97 1.16 25.32 2.22
C LYS A 97 2.08 24.11 2.12
N ALA A 98 2.53 23.62 3.24
CA ALA A 98 3.06 22.28 3.31
C ALA A 98 1.94 21.29 2.93
N GLN A 99 2.27 20.27 2.16
CA GLN A 99 1.31 19.20 1.91
C GLN A 99 1.03 18.49 3.23
N GLU A 100 -0.22 18.51 3.67
CA GLU A 100 -0.66 17.91 4.90
C GLU A 100 -1.41 16.61 4.61
N ILE A 101 -1.11 15.56 5.38
CA ILE A 101 -1.83 14.29 5.33
C ILE A 101 -2.46 14.10 6.71
N ARG A 102 -3.78 14.29 6.77
CA ARG A 102 -4.55 14.16 8.00
C ARG A 102 -5.91 13.53 7.73
N HIS A 103 -5.92 12.22 7.59
CA HIS A 103 -7.13 11.45 7.40
C HIS A 103 -7.78 11.15 8.76
N GLN A 104 -9.11 11.08 8.78
CA GLN A 104 -9.85 10.70 9.98
C GLN A 104 -9.62 9.21 10.27
N GLY A 105 -9.32 8.87 11.52
CA GLY A 105 -9.00 7.48 11.88
C GLY A 105 -7.68 6.96 11.28
N GLY A 106 -6.83 7.88 10.79
CA GLY A 106 -5.54 7.52 10.20
C GLY A 106 -4.52 7.05 11.24
N VAL A 107 -3.64 6.16 10.80
CA VAL A 107 -2.46 5.74 11.57
C VAL A 107 -1.41 6.84 11.55
N TYR A 108 -0.74 7.03 12.67
CA TYR A 108 0.36 7.99 12.78
C TYR A 108 1.62 7.48 12.09
N TYR A 109 2.17 8.24 11.16
CA TYR A 109 3.42 7.88 10.45
C TYR A 109 4.62 8.76 10.81
N GLY A 110 4.40 9.96 11.33
CA GLY A 110 5.48 10.87 11.69
C GLY A 110 5.01 12.31 11.77
N GLN A 111 5.94 13.25 11.65
CA GLN A 111 5.67 14.67 11.60
C GLN A 111 6.12 15.23 10.25
N ASN A 112 5.32 16.14 9.72
CA ASN A 112 5.69 16.90 8.53
C ASN A 112 6.93 17.77 8.82
N VAL A 113 7.94 17.67 7.98
CA VAL A 113 9.22 18.38 8.20
C VAL A 113 9.04 19.89 8.20
N ILE A 114 8.11 20.40 7.38
CA ILE A 114 7.87 21.84 7.21
C ILE A 114 6.94 22.38 8.30
N SER A 115 5.71 21.81 8.40
CA SER A 115 4.68 22.33 9.30
C SER A 115 4.77 21.81 10.73
N ARG A 116 5.53 20.71 10.95
CA ARG A 116 5.60 20.00 12.25
C ARG A 116 4.29 19.35 12.69
N ASN A 117 3.27 19.37 11.85
CA ASN A 117 2.01 18.69 12.09
C ASN A 117 2.15 17.16 11.99
N LEU A 118 1.26 16.44 12.66
CA LEU A 118 1.22 14.98 12.61
C LEU A 118 0.77 14.50 11.23
N ILE A 119 1.47 13.52 10.69
CA ILE A 119 1.06 12.77 9.51
C ILE A 119 0.19 11.62 9.96
N LEU A 120 -1.11 11.72 9.67
CA LEU A 120 -2.11 10.70 9.97
C LEU A 120 -2.70 10.22 8.65
N ALA A 121 -2.36 9.01 8.23
CA ALA A 121 -2.83 8.46 6.97
C ALA A 121 -3.72 7.22 7.17
N ASN A 122 -4.85 7.20 6.48
CA ASN A 122 -5.73 6.05 6.38
C ASN A 122 -5.61 5.46 4.98
N ARG A 123 -4.93 4.34 4.86
CA ARG A 123 -4.68 3.69 3.57
C ARG A 123 -5.95 3.18 2.89
N LYS A 124 -7.03 2.98 3.65
CA LYS A 124 -8.34 2.60 3.08
C LYS A 124 -9.01 3.73 2.29
N GLU A 125 -8.58 4.98 2.51
CA GLU A 125 -9.08 6.16 1.77
C GLU A 125 -8.31 6.40 0.45
N LEU A 126 -7.17 5.73 0.26
CA LEU A 126 -6.40 5.79 -0.97
C LEU A 126 -7.12 5.03 -2.10
N LEU A 127 -6.89 5.44 -3.35
CA LEU A 127 -7.37 4.71 -4.52
C LEU A 127 -6.78 3.31 -4.58
N ASN A 128 -5.55 3.14 -4.10
CA ASN A 128 -4.86 1.87 -3.94
C ASN A 128 -4.15 1.83 -2.58
N GLY A 129 -4.74 1.15 -1.60
CA GLY A 129 -4.17 1.00 -0.27
C GLY A 129 -2.92 0.11 -0.18
N ASN A 130 -2.54 -0.55 -1.27
CA ASN A 130 -1.30 -1.34 -1.32
C ASN A 130 -0.07 -0.44 -1.34
N GLY A 131 1.03 -0.92 -0.78
CA GLY A 131 2.23 -0.11 -0.68
C GLY A 131 3.51 -0.88 -0.42
N PHE A 132 4.61 -0.14 -0.33
CA PHE A 132 5.93 -0.68 -0.05
C PHE A 132 6.63 0.09 1.05
N VAL A 133 7.44 -0.63 1.82
CA VAL A 133 8.42 -0.08 2.75
C VAL A 133 9.81 -0.48 2.25
N LEU A 134 10.54 0.50 1.75
CA LEU A 134 11.85 0.31 1.11
C LEU A 134 12.96 0.88 1.98
N GLY A 135 14.08 0.20 2.08
CA GLY A 135 15.24 0.70 2.80
C GLY A 135 16.32 -0.34 3.02
N VAL A 136 17.54 0.11 3.13
CA VAL A 136 18.70 -0.78 3.42
C VAL A 136 18.57 -1.49 4.77
N SER A 137 19.36 -2.52 4.98
CA SER A 137 19.41 -3.21 6.27
C SER A 137 19.70 -2.22 7.41
N GLY A 138 19.02 -2.38 8.54
CA GLY A 138 19.15 -1.49 9.69
C GLY A 138 18.48 -0.11 9.55
N SER A 139 17.78 0.19 8.44
CA SER A 139 17.10 1.47 8.24
C SER A 139 15.79 1.61 9.03
N GLY A 140 15.29 0.54 9.65
CA GLY A 140 14.05 0.54 10.44
C GLY A 140 12.81 0.06 9.69
N LYS A 141 12.94 -0.68 8.57
CA LYS A 141 11.79 -1.23 7.81
C LYS A 141 10.84 -2.03 8.68
N SER A 142 11.35 -3.11 9.29
CA SER A 142 10.55 -3.99 10.14
C SER A 142 9.97 -3.24 11.33
N PHE A 143 10.70 -2.26 11.89
CA PHE A 143 10.17 -1.39 12.96
C PHE A 143 8.99 -0.54 12.49
N THR A 144 9.09 0.03 11.28
CA THR A 144 8.01 0.83 10.68
C THR A 144 6.75 -0.01 10.45
N ALA A 145 6.90 -1.22 9.90
CA ALA A 145 5.79 -2.15 9.70
C ALA A 145 5.18 -2.61 11.04
N LYS A 146 6.01 -2.97 12.02
CA LYS A 146 5.57 -3.36 13.37
C LYS A 146 4.78 -2.24 14.07
N ARG A 147 5.20 -0.98 13.89
CA ARG A 147 4.49 0.16 14.45
C ARG A 147 3.11 0.36 13.80
N GLU A 148 3.01 0.27 12.47
CA GLU A 148 1.73 0.32 11.75
C GLU A 148 0.81 -0.82 12.20
N LEU A 149 1.35 -2.04 12.23
CA LEU A 149 0.66 -3.25 12.68
C LEU A 149 0.10 -3.08 14.10
N ALA A 150 0.92 -2.60 15.05
CA ALA A 150 0.47 -2.38 16.42
C ALA A 150 -0.65 -1.32 16.50
N ALA A 151 -0.52 -0.22 15.76
CA ALA A 151 -1.54 0.81 15.70
C ALA A 151 -2.87 0.26 15.17
N LEU A 152 -2.84 -0.54 14.08
CA LEU A 152 -4.02 -1.17 13.50
C LEU A 152 -4.63 -2.22 14.45
N ALA A 153 -3.80 -3.02 15.10
CA ALA A 153 -4.26 -4.03 16.05
C ALA A 153 -5.03 -3.44 17.23
N LEU A 154 -4.61 -2.24 17.68
CA LEU A 154 -5.21 -1.54 18.82
C LEU A 154 -6.39 -0.63 18.44
N SER A 155 -6.47 -0.17 17.19
CA SER A 155 -7.47 0.82 16.77
C SER A 155 -8.56 0.28 15.85
N THR A 156 -8.41 -0.96 15.34
CA THR A 156 -9.36 -1.58 14.40
C THR A 156 -9.67 -3.04 14.77
N ASP A 157 -10.74 -3.57 14.19
CA ASP A 157 -11.08 -5.00 14.26
C ASP A 157 -10.65 -5.76 12.97
N ASP A 158 -9.83 -5.13 12.14
CA ASP A 158 -9.33 -5.70 10.91
C ASP A 158 -8.42 -6.90 11.18
N ASP A 159 -8.35 -7.83 10.23
CA ASP A 159 -7.39 -8.93 10.28
C ASP A 159 -6.00 -8.43 9.86
N ILE A 160 -4.98 -8.90 10.54
CA ILE A 160 -3.58 -8.57 10.28
C ILE A 160 -2.80 -9.85 10.07
N ILE A 161 -2.15 -9.97 8.92
CA ILE A 161 -1.42 -11.17 8.53
C ILE A 161 0.01 -10.79 8.11
N CYS A 162 1.01 -11.47 8.68
CA CYS A 162 2.41 -11.31 8.34
C CYS A 162 2.95 -12.56 7.67
N ILE A 163 3.75 -12.42 6.64
CA ILE A 163 4.60 -13.46 6.06
C ILE A 163 6.03 -13.10 6.42
N ASP A 164 6.65 -13.89 7.27
CA ASP A 164 7.90 -13.58 7.99
C ASP A 164 9.00 -14.62 7.69
N PRO A 165 9.83 -14.38 6.68
CA PRO A 165 10.94 -15.28 6.35
C PRO A 165 12.16 -15.14 7.28
N GLU A 166 12.20 -14.12 8.15
CA GLU A 166 13.32 -13.85 9.04
C GLU A 166 13.01 -14.05 10.54
N SER A 167 11.75 -14.40 10.88
CA SER A 167 11.28 -14.60 12.27
C SER A 167 11.43 -13.36 13.15
N GLU A 168 11.15 -12.18 12.58
CA GLU A 168 11.28 -10.91 13.29
C GLU A 168 10.00 -10.45 13.99
N TYR A 169 8.83 -10.92 13.55
CA TYR A 169 7.51 -10.40 13.99
C TYR A 169 6.97 -11.14 15.22
N ARG A 170 7.47 -12.33 15.57
CA ARG A 170 7.00 -13.15 16.69
C ARG A 170 6.73 -12.36 17.97
N PRO A 171 7.69 -11.56 18.53
CA PRO A 171 7.47 -10.90 19.82
C PRO A 171 6.30 -9.92 19.83
N ILE A 172 6.09 -9.20 18.74
CA ILE A 172 5.00 -8.23 18.65
C ILE A 172 3.65 -8.93 18.41
N ILE A 173 3.61 -9.98 17.59
CA ILE A 173 2.39 -10.75 17.33
C ILE A 173 1.87 -11.40 18.62
N GLU A 174 2.73 -12.09 19.36
CA GLU A 174 2.40 -12.71 20.66
C GLU A 174 2.01 -11.66 21.70
N GLY A 175 2.73 -10.53 21.75
CA GLY A 175 2.40 -9.40 22.65
C GLY A 175 1.05 -8.74 22.38
N LEU A 176 0.55 -8.84 21.15
CA LEU A 176 -0.80 -8.36 20.76
C LEU A 176 -1.88 -9.45 20.87
N GLY A 177 -1.54 -10.63 21.42
CA GLY A 177 -2.47 -11.76 21.54
C GLY A 177 -2.75 -12.47 20.22
N GLY A 178 -1.87 -12.31 19.24
CA GLY A 178 -1.94 -13.01 17.96
C GLY A 178 -1.27 -14.37 17.98
N GLU A 179 -1.34 -15.07 16.86
CA GLU A 179 -0.80 -16.42 16.69
C GLU A 179 0.38 -16.44 15.71
N VAL A 180 1.40 -17.22 16.02
CA VAL A 180 2.55 -17.45 15.15
C VAL A 180 2.57 -18.91 14.72
N VAL A 181 2.34 -19.15 13.43
CA VAL A 181 2.40 -20.46 12.79
C VAL A 181 3.80 -20.67 12.21
N ASN A 182 4.60 -21.49 12.87
CA ASN A 182 5.90 -21.88 12.33
C ASN A 182 5.73 -23.01 11.31
N ILE A 183 6.23 -22.79 10.09
CA ILE A 183 6.21 -23.76 9.00
C ILE A 183 7.64 -24.09 8.63
N SER A 184 8.00 -25.36 8.72
CA SER A 184 9.31 -25.87 8.32
C SER A 184 9.22 -27.28 7.77
N ALA A 185 10.30 -27.79 7.21
CA ALA A 185 10.36 -29.17 6.72
C ALA A 185 10.15 -30.20 7.86
N THR A 186 10.45 -29.82 9.11
CA THR A 186 10.37 -30.71 10.30
C THR A 186 9.25 -30.32 11.26
N SER A 187 8.55 -29.20 11.02
CA SER A 187 7.43 -28.77 11.85
C SER A 187 6.24 -29.73 11.75
N PRO A 188 5.48 -29.93 12.84
CA PRO A 188 4.21 -30.63 12.77
C PRO A 188 3.13 -29.82 12.04
N ASN A 189 3.37 -28.54 11.80
CA ASN A 189 2.43 -27.63 11.15
C ASN A 189 2.52 -27.74 9.63
N HIS A 190 1.38 -27.89 8.98
CA HIS A 190 1.28 -28.02 7.53
C HIS A 190 0.21 -27.08 6.97
N ILE A 191 0.49 -26.57 5.78
CA ILE A 191 -0.45 -25.83 4.93
C ILE A 191 -0.50 -26.58 3.61
N ASN A 192 -1.69 -27.01 3.20
CA ASN A 192 -1.91 -27.64 1.92
C ASN A 192 -1.82 -26.60 0.79
N ALA A 193 -0.88 -26.78 -0.12
CA ALA A 193 -0.76 -25.90 -1.29
C ALA A 193 -2.01 -25.92 -2.18
N MET A 194 -2.84 -26.95 -2.06
CA MET A 194 -4.05 -27.10 -2.85
C MET A 194 -5.33 -26.72 -2.09
N ASP A 195 -5.24 -26.06 -0.95
CA ASP A 195 -6.45 -25.59 -0.25
C ASP A 195 -7.28 -24.66 -1.13
N MET A 196 -8.59 -24.92 -1.15
CA MET A 196 -9.57 -24.13 -1.87
C MET A 196 -10.88 -24.11 -1.09
N GLU A 197 -11.31 -22.93 -0.68
CA GLU A 197 -12.61 -22.72 -0.03
C GLU A 197 -13.71 -22.39 -1.04
N GLN A 198 -14.96 -22.59 -0.65
CA GLN A 198 -16.10 -22.15 -1.46
C GLN A 198 -16.01 -20.64 -1.71
N GLY A 199 -16.03 -20.28 -3.00
CA GLY A 199 -15.94 -18.89 -3.44
C GLY A 199 -14.52 -18.37 -3.66
N TYR A 200 -13.55 -19.23 -3.67
CA TYR A 200 -12.25 -18.94 -4.22
C TYR A 200 -12.39 -18.34 -5.63
N GLY A 201 -11.82 -17.16 -5.83
CA GLY A 201 -11.91 -16.46 -7.11
C GLY A 201 -13.04 -15.45 -7.28
N ASP A 202 -13.97 -15.30 -6.30
CA ASP A 202 -15.01 -14.25 -6.26
C ASP A 202 -15.76 -14.05 -7.59
N GLY A 203 -16.26 -15.13 -8.17
CA GLY A 203 -17.02 -15.12 -9.43
C GLY A 203 -16.20 -15.49 -10.67
N GLU A 204 -14.89 -15.59 -10.57
CA GLU A 204 -14.06 -16.23 -11.58
C GLU A 204 -14.05 -17.74 -11.40
N ASN A 205 -13.64 -18.48 -12.45
CA ASN A 205 -13.53 -19.92 -12.33
C ASN A 205 -12.41 -20.28 -11.32
N PRO A 206 -12.72 -20.89 -10.18
CA PRO A 206 -11.75 -21.19 -9.14
C PRO A 206 -10.65 -22.14 -9.60
N VAL A 207 -10.98 -23.04 -10.55
CA VAL A 207 -10.01 -24.00 -11.09
C VAL A 207 -8.96 -23.29 -11.93
N VAL A 208 -9.35 -22.28 -12.72
CA VAL A 208 -8.39 -21.50 -13.54
C VAL A 208 -7.38 -20.80 -12.65
N LEU A 209 -7.84 -20.14 -11.58
CA LEU A 209 -6.96 -19.45 -10.66
C LEU A 209 -6.02 -20.40 -9.92
N LYS A 210 -6.53 -21.56 -9.53
CA LYS A 210 -5.71 -22.57 -8.87
C LYS A 210 -4.74 -23.23 -9.84
N SER A 211 -5.11 -23.35 -11.10
CA SER A 211 -4.19 -23.77 -12.17
C SER A 211 -3.04 -22.77 -12.35
N GLU A 212 -3.32 -21.46 -12.41
CA GLU A 212 -2.30 -20.42 -12.47
C GLU A 212 -1.36 -20.48 -11.24
N PHE A 213 -1.91 -20.73 -10.05
CA PHE A 213 -1.11 -20.94 -8.86
C PHE A 213 -0.22 -22.19 -8.97
N LEU A 214 -0.77 -23.34 -9.39
CA LEU A 214 0.00 -24.59 -9.53
C LEU A 214 1.05 -24.50 -10.63
N LEU A 215 0.81 -23.78 -11.71
CA LEU A 215 1.83 -23.47 -12.71
C LEU A 215 3.00 -22.73 -12.08
N SER A 216 2.71 -21.69 -11.28
CA SER A 216 3.73 -20.93 -10.55
C SER A 216 4.49 -21.81 -9.55
N LEU A 217 3.78 -22.67 -8.85
CA LEU A 217 4.35 -23.59 -7.86
C LEU A 217 5.25 -24.62 -8.52
N CYS A 218 4.81 -25.27 -9.60
CA CYS A 218 5.60 -26.24 -10.35
C CYS A 218 6.88 -25.62 -10.92
N GLU A 219 6.82 -24.40 -11.44
CA GLU A 219 8.00 -23.69 -11.93
C GLU A 219 9.02 -23.47 -10.82
N GLN A 220 8.58 -23.07 -9.62
CA GLN A 220 9.43 -22.95 -8.45
C GLN A 220 10.06 -24.28 -8.03
N LEU A 221 9.23 -25.34 -7.93
CA LEU A 221 9.69 -26.68 -7.51
C LEU A 221 10.67 -27.31 -8.50
N MET A 222 10.54 -27.00 -9.80
CA MET A 222 11.42 -27.48 -10.87
C MET A 222 12.71 -26.66 -11.04
N GLY A 223 13.08 -25.84 -10.05
CA GLY A 223 14.32 -25.06 -10.06
C GLY A 223 14.31 -23.90 -11.05
N SER A 224 13.13 -23.29 -11.26
CA SER A 224 12.95 -22.09 -12.07
C SER A 224 13.13 -22.28 -13.57
N ARG A 225 13.01 -23.50 -14.04
CA ARG A 225 12.93 -23.81 -15.46
C ARG A 225 11.56 -23.38 -15.98
N GLN A 226 11.54 -22.62 -17.06
CA GLN A 226 10.27 -22.27 -17.72
C GLN A 226 9.54 -23.54 -18.21
N LEU A 227 8.26 -23.62 -17.86
CA LEU A 227 7.39 -24.70 -18.32
C LEU A 227 7.09 -24.56 -19.81
N SER A 228 7.23 -25.65 -20.55
CA SER A 228 6.80 -25.73 -21.95
C SER A 228 5.27 -25.63 -22.07
N ALA A 229 4.77 -25.30 -23.26
CA ALA A 229 3.34 -25.24 -23.52
C ALA A 229 2.63 -26.58 -23.25
N LYS A 230 3.30 -27.70 -23.47
CA LYS A 230 2.78 -29.05 -23.20
C LYS A 230 2.65 -29.30 -21.71
N GLU A 231 3.70 -28.99 -20.93
CA GLU A 231 3.67 -29.12 -19.47
C GLU A 231 2.58 -28.24 -18.84
N LYS A 232 2.41 -27.00 -19.32
CA LYS A 232 1.34 -26.11 -18.88
C LYS A 232 -0.04 -26.72 -19.10
N SER A 233 -0.29 -27.27 -20.27
CA SER A 233 -1.57 -27.91 -20.61
C SER A 233 -1.83 -29.15 -19.76
N ILE A 234 -0.78 -29.92 -19.43
CA ILE A 234 -0.89 -31.10 -18.57
C ILE A 234 -1.20 -30.68 -17.14
N ILE A 235 -0.49 -29.72 -16.59
CA ILE A 235 -0.71 -29.19 -15.23
C ILE A 235 -2.12 -28.66 -15.08
N ASP A 236 -2.59 -27.85 -16.04
CA ASP A 236 -3.95 -27.30 -16.04
C ASP A 236 -5.02 -28.42 -16.04
N ARG A 237 -4.87 -29.41 -16.93
CA ARG A 237 -5.77 -30.55 -17.01
C ARG A 237 -5.79 -31.37 -15.72
N CYS A 238 -4.63 -31.69 -15.15
CA CYS A 238 -4.53 -32.44 -13.90
C CYS A 238 -5.14 -31.64 -12.72
N THR A 239 -4.94 -30.34 -12.69
CA THR A 239 -5.58 -29.46 -11.70
C THR A 239 -7.09 -29.58 -11.78
N ALA A 240 -7.67 -29.45 -12.95
CA ALA A 240 -9.12 -29.58 -13.15
C ALA A 240 -9.65 -30.94 -12.70
N GLN A 241 -8.92 -32.01 -12.99
CA GLN A 241 -9.28 -33.38 -12.60
C GLN A 241 -9.26 -33.57 -11.08
N CYS A 242 -8.24 -33.05 -10.38
CA CYS A 242 -8.15 -33.12 -8.93
C CYS A 242 -9.34 -32.44 -8.23
N TYR A 243 -9.76 -31.27 -8.71
CA TYR A 243 -10.85 -30.53 -8.07
C TYR A 243 -12.25 -30.94 -8.52
N HIS A 244 -12.39 -31.70 -9.61
CA HIS A 244 -13.69 -32.05 -10.18
C HIS A 244 -14.65 -32.68 -9.16
N GLY A 245 -14.19 -33.68 -8.40
CA GLY A 245 -15.01 -34.35 -7.36
C GLY A 245 -15.36 -33.43 -6.20
N TYR A 246 -14.39 -32.67 -5.72
CA TYR A 246 -14.51 -31.75 -4.59
C TYR A 246 -15.51 -30.61 -4.88
N ILE A 247 -15.43 -30.00 -6.05
CA ILE A 247 -16.35 -28.94 -6.48
C ILE A 247 -17.75 -29.47 -6.72
N ARG A 248 -17.90 -30.63 -7.41
CA ARG A 248 -19.21 -31.25 -7.60
C ARG A 248 -19.86 -31.65 -6.28
N GLY A 249 -19.08 -32.02 -5.28
CA GLY A 249 -19.53 -32.28 -3.92
C GLY A 249 -19.91 -31.05 -3.10
N GLY A 250 -19.91 -29.83 -3.71
CA GLY A 250 -20.25 -28.60 -3.01
C GLY A 250 -19.16 -28.17 -2.02
N TYR A 251 -17.89 -28.45 -2.33
CA TYR A 251 -16.73 -28.17 -1.46
C TYR A 251 -16.79 -28.91 -0.12
N GLN A 252 -17.43 -30.07 -0.12
CA GLN A 252 -17.51 -30.97 1.05
C GLN A 252 -16.53 -32.13 0.88
N GLY A 253 -15.96 -32.57 1.99
CA GLY A 253 -14.99 -33.68 2.01
C GLY A 253 -13.54 -33.21 2.12
N SER A 254 -12.62 -34.12 1.79
CA SER A 254 -11.17 -33.81 1.81
C SER A 254 -10.77 -32.96 0.62
N VAL A 255 -10.08 -31.86 0.89
CA VAL A 255 -9.47 -31.04 -0.17
C VAL A 255 -8.33 -31.84 -0.82
N PRO A 256 -8.20 -31.84 -2.16
CA PRO A 256 -7.05 -32.45 -2.81
C PRO A 256 -5.71 -31.92 -2.29
N THR A 257 -4.69 -32.76 -2.33
CA THR A 257 -3.32 -32.42 -1.93
C THR A 257 -2.35 -32.50 -3.11
N LEU A 258 -1.12 -32.01 -2.95
CA LEU A 258 -0.09 -32.17 -3.99
C LEU A 258 0.21 -33.66 -4.25
N ARG A 259 -0.09 -34.58 -3.33
CA ARG A 259 0.01 -36.03 -3.56
C ARG A 259 -1.04 -36.50 -4.56
N ASP A 260 -2.26 -36.01 -4.44
CA ASP A 260 -3.34 -36.32 -5.39
C ASP A 260 -3.01 -35.75 -6.77
N PHE A 261 -2.43 -34.56 -6.82
CA PHE A 261 -1.97 -33.94 -8.06
C PHE A 261 -0.82 -34.74 -8.72
N HIS A 262 0.17 -35.17 -7.93
CA HIS A 262 1.26 -36.04 -8.38
C HIS A 262 0.74 -37.38 -8.93
N ALA A 263 -0.20 -38.02 -8.21
CA ALA A 263 -0.82 -39.26 -8.65
C ALA A 263 -1.59 -39.06 -9.97
N GLU A 264 -2.22 -37.89 -10.17
CA GLU A 264 -2.95 -37.57 -11.40
C GLU A 264 -1.99 -37.31 -12.58
N LEU A 265 -0.84 -36.69 -12.35
CA LEU A 265 0.24 -36.56 -13.35
C LEU A 265 0.72 -37.92 -13.83
N LEU A 266 0.95 -38.87 -12.91
CA LEU A 266 1.40 -40.23 -13.26
C LEU A 266 0.36 -41.04 -14.07
N ARG A 267 -0.92 -40.69 -14.01
CA ARG A 267 -1.98 -41.30 -14.82
C ARG A 267 -2.03 -40.80 -16.26
N GLN A 268 -1.39 -39.67 -16.55
CA GLN A 268 -1.39 -39.11 -17.90
C GLN A 268 -0.49 -39.93 -18.83
N PRO A 269 -0.92 -40.09 -20.09
CA PRO A 269 -0.17 -40.92 -21.07
C PRO A 269 1.10 -40.23 -21.59
N GLU A 270 1.20 -38.91 -21.51
CA GLU A 270 2.30 -38.14 -22.11
C GLU A 270 3.58 -38.27 -21.26
N PRO A 271 4.75 -38.41 -21.92
CA PRO A 271 6.06 -38.51 -21.24
C PRO A 271 6.36 -37.23 -20.42
N GLU A 272 5.96 -36.06 -20.91
CA GLU A 272 6.13 -34.79 -20.25
C GLU A 272 5.43 -34.77 -18.88
N ALA A 273 4.33 -35.47 -18.71
CA ALA A 273 3.63 -35.60 -17.43
C ALA A 273 4.47 -36.35 -16.40
N ARG A 274 5.17 -37.41 -16.85
CA ARG A 274 6.10 -38.15 -15.99
C ARG A 274 7.33 -37.35 -15.61
N ASP A 275 7.84 -36.52 -16.53
CA ASP A 275 8.95 -35.60 -16.26
C ASP A 275 8.58 -34.58 -15.18
N VAL A 276 7.37 -34.00 -15.28
CA VAL A 276 6.85 -33.08 -14.24
C VAL A 276 6.66 -33.83 -12.92
N ALA A 277 6.04 -35.01 -12.92
CA ALA A 277 5.83 -35.80 -11.71
C ALA A 277 7.15 -36.12 -11.02
N LEU A 278 8.15 -36.62 -11.75
CA LEU A 278 9.49 -36.91 -11.22
C LEU A 278 10.16 -35.67 -10.66
N ALA A 279 10.03 -34.53 -11.31
CA ALA A 279 10.65 -33.29 -10.87
C ALA A 279 10.08 -32.75 -9.55
N ILE A 280 8.78 -33.00 -9.27
CA ILE A 280 8.13 -32.57 -8.04
C ILE A 280 8.03 -33.67 -6.97
N GLU A 281 8.50 -34.89 -7.25
CA GLU A 281 8.40 -36.05 -6.35
C GLU A 281 9.02 -35.78 -4.97
N LEU A 282 10.16 -35.09 -4.93
CA LEU A 282 10.83 -34.68 -3.68
C LEU A 282 9.89 -33.90 -2.75
N PHE A 283 9.00 -33.09 -3.33
CA PHE A 283 8.09 -32.20 -2.59
C PHE A 283 6.70 -32.78 -2.36
N THR A 284 6.38 -33.91 -2.97
CA THR A 284 5.10 -34.61 -2.81
C THR A 284 5.22 -35.84 -1.94
N GLU A 285 6.09 -36.79 -2.33
CA GLU A 285 6.32 -38.05 -1.63
C GLU A 285 7.65 -38.10 -0.86
N GLY A 286 8.60 -37.24 -1.25
CA GLY A 286 9.93 -37.19 -0.65
C GLY A 286 10.00 -36.45 0.68
N SER A 287 11.22 -36.11 1.10
CA SER A 287 11.51 -35.52 2.41
C SER A 287 11.06 -34.05 2.57
N LEU A 288 10.77 -33.35 1.49
CA LEU A 288 10.36 -31.93 1.51
C LEU A 288 8.84 -31.74 1.28
N ASN A 289 8.02 -32.69 1.75
CA ASN A 289 6.59 -32.78 1.49
C ASN A 289 5.71 -31.94 2.44
N THR A 290 6.25 -30.87 3.02
CA THR A 290 5.54 -30.07 4.03
C THR A 290 4.24 -29.46 3.51
N PHE A 291 4.19 -29.11 2.22
CA PHE A 291 3.02 -28.49 1.55
C PHE A 291 2.11 -29.51 0.82
N ALA A 292 2.44 -30.80 0.91
CA ALA A 292 1.67 -31.90 0.29
C ALA A 292 0.75 -32.62 1.27
N LYS A 293 0.62 -32.12 2.49
CA LYS A 293 -0.24 -32.66 3.55
C LYS A 293 -1.44 -31.75 3.78
N PRO A 294 -2.58 -32.29 4.27
CA PRO A 294 -3.72 -31.46 4.66
C PRO A 294 -3.33 -30.38 5.67
N THR A 295 -3.91 -29.21 5.56
CA THR A 295 -3.73 -28.12 6.52
C THR A 295 -4.22 -28.55 7.90
N ASN A 296 -3.36 -28.39 8.90
CA ASN A 296 -3.62 -28.76 10.29
C ASN A 296 -3.42 -27.61 11.28
N VAL A 297 -3.20 -26.40 10.79
CA VAL A 297 -3.02 -25.19 11.61
C VAL A 297 -4.32 -24.36 11.61
N ASP A 298 -4.61 -23.74 12.75
CA ASP A 298 -5.71 -22.76 12.79
C ASP A 298 -5.25 -21.44 12.20
N THR A 299 -5.80 -21.10 11.05
CA THR A 299 -5.52 -19.83 10.36
C THR A 299 -6.57 -18.77 10.65
N ASN A 300 -7.41 -18.93 11.70
CA ASN A 300 -8.55 -18.04 11.98
C ASN A 300 -8.21 -16.87 12.93
N SER A 301 -7.04 -16.87 13.56
CA SER A 301 -6.63 -15.75 14.41
C SER A 301 -6.67 -14.41 13.66
N ARG A 302 -7.18 -13.36 14.32
CA ARG A 302 -7.25 -12.00 13.76
C ARG A 302 -5.87 -11.44 13.45
N ILE A 303 -4.91 -11.72 14.31
CA ILE A 303 -3.50 -11.33 14.13
C ILE A 303 -2.71 -12.62 13.96
N LEU A 304 -2.18 -12.82 12.77
CA LEU A 304 -1.54 -14.07 12.37
C LEU A 304 -0.17 -13.79 11.73
N CYS A 305 0.83 -14.55 12.12
CA CYS A 305 2.13 -14.53 11.50
C CYS A 305 2.52 -15.92 11.01
N TYR A 306 2.82 -16.02 9.73
CA TYR A 306 3.44 -17.21 9.15
C TYR A 306 4.97 -17.07 9.24
N ASP A 307 5.56 -17.72 10.23
CA ASP A 307 7.02 -17.82 10.38
C ASP A 307 7.51 -18.96 9.49
N ILE A 308 8.20 -18.60 8.42
CA ILE A 308 8.68 -19.51 7.38
C ILE A 308 10.22 -19.59 7.30
N ARG A 309 10.92 -19.04 8.28
CA ARG A 309 12.39 -18.97 8.33
C ARG A 309 13.06 -20.33 8.20
N ASP A 310 12.50 -21.33 8.88
CA ASP A 310 13.12 -22.67 8.98
C ASP A 310 12.80 -23.56 7.76
N LEU A 311 12.18 -23.04 6.70
CA LEU A 311 11.99 -23.75 5.43
C LEU A 311 13.30 -23.95 4.66
N GLY A 312 14.33 -23.17 4.98
CA GLY A 312 15.58 -23.17 4.24
C GLY A 312 15.47 -22.52 2.85
N LYS A 313 16.60 -22.24 2.24
CA LYS A 313 16.67 -21.46 0.99
C LYS A 313 15.89 -22.06 -0.17
N GLN A 314 15.81 -23.39 -0.24
CA GLN A 314 15.15 -24.08 -1.34
C GLN A 314 13.62 -24.01 -1.26
N LEU A 315 13.04 -24.15 -0.06
CA LEU A 315 11.60 -24.13 0.14
C LEU A 315 11.04 -22.74 0.45
N LEU A 316 11.89 -21.77 0.79
CA LEU A 316 11.44 -20.45 1.22
C LEU A 316 10.58 -19.73 0.16
N PRO A 317 10.96 -19.63 -1.13
CA PRO A 317 10.12 -19.03 -2.16
C PRO A 317 8.82 -19.81 -2.37
N VAL A 318 8.87 -21.13 -2.29
CA VAL A 318 7.68 -22.00 -2.39
C VAL A 318 6.76 -21.74 -1.21
N GLY A 319 7.31 -21.67 0.01
CA GLY A 319 6.55 -21.36 1.22
C GLY A 319 5.88 -20.02 1.18
N MET A 320 6.56 -18.98 0.70
CA MET A 320 5.98 -17.65 0.48
C MET A 320 4.78 -17.72 -0.47
N LEU A 321 4.93 -18.46 -1.58
CA LEU A 321 3.87 -18.58 -2.59
C LEU A 321 2.64 -19.31 -2.01
N VAL A 322 2.84 -20.43 -1.31
CA VAL A 322 1.76 -21.22 -0.68
C VAL A 322 1.04 -20.41 0.40
N VAL A 323 1.79 -19.75 1.26
CA VAL A 323 1.21 -18.89 2.31
C VAL A 323 0.45 -17.73 1.68
N LEU A 324 0.97 -17.13 0.61
CA LEU A 324 0.31 -16.04 -0.09
C LEU A 324 -1.05 -16.46 -0.68
N ASP A 325 -1.15 -17.65 -1.25
CA ASP A 325 -2.42 -18.21 -1.73
C ASP A 325 -3.39 -18.47 -0.57
N SER A 326 -2.92 -19.01 0.56
CA SER A 326 -3.72 -19.16 1.78
C SER A 326 -4.24 -17.82 2.31
N VAL A 327 -3.40 -16.79 2.32
CA VAL A 327 -3.77 -15.43 2.70
C VAL A 327 -4.83 -14.86 1.75
N PHE A 328 -4.72 -15.12 0.47
CA PHE A 328 -5.73 -14.71 -0.51
C PHE A 328 -7.10 -15.33 -0.24
N ASN A 329 -7.16 -16.61 0.08
CA ASN A 329 -8.38 -17.28 0.53
C ASN A 329 -8.99 -16.56 1.75
N ARG A 330 -8.14 -16.18 2.73
CA ARG A 330 -8.57 -15.46 3.91
C ARG A 330 -9.14 -14.07 3.58
N ILE A 331 -8.52 -13.33 2.67
CA ILE A 331 -8.98 -12.02 2.22
C ILE A 331 -10.38 -12.11 1.60
N ILE A 332 -10.63 -13.10 0.74
CA ILE A 332 -11.93 -13.31 0.11
C ILE A 332 -13.01 -13.62 1.18
N ARG A 333 -12.68 -14.48 2.14
CA ARG A 333 -13.59 -14.80 3.26
C ARG A 333 -13.90 -13.55 4.09
N ASN A 334 -12.89 -12.76 4.45
CA ASN A 334 -13.05 -11.56 5.26
C ASN A 334 -13.93 -10.52 4.58
N ARG A 335 -13.77 -10.33 3.26
CA ARG A 335 -14.66 -9.45 2.49
C ARG A 335 -16.13 -9.81 2.66
N ARG A 336 -16.46 -11.10 2.61
CA ARG A 336 -17.85 -11.59 2.81
C ARG A 336 -18.37 -11.30 4.21
N LEU A 337 -17.48 -11.26 5.20
CA LEU A 337 -17.78 -10.91 6.58
C LEU A 337 -17.75 -9.39 6.84
N GLY A 338 -17.46 -8.56 5.82
CA GLY A 338 -17.34 -7.13 5.95
C GLY A 338 -16.07 -6.67 6.69
N ARG A 339 -15.04 -7.52 6.76
CA ARG A 339 -13.75 -7.21 7.41
C ARG A 339 -12.68 -6.84 6.40
N SER A 340 -11.87 -5.85 6.71
CA SER A 340 -10.64 -5.57 5.97
C SER A 340 -9.50 -6.47 6.42
N THR A 341 -8.49 -6.62 5.55
CA THR A 341 -7.31 -7.43 5.85
C THR A 341 -6.04 -6.65 5.53
N TRP A 342 -5.11 -6.61 6.47
CA TRP A 342 -3.78 -6.02 6.29
C TRP A 342 -2.76 -7.13 6.15
N VAL A 343 -1.98 -7.09 5.08
CA VAL A 343 -1.00 -8.14 4.77
C VAL A 343 0.38 -7.51 4.67
N TYR A 344 1.32 -8.02 5.46
CA TYR A 344 2.72 -7.63 5.43
C TYR A 344 3.54 -8.79 4.85
N ILE A 345 4.23 -8.54 3.76
CA ILE A 345 5.09 -9.53 3.07
C ILE A 345 6.51 -9.05 3.21
N ASP A 346 7.24 -9.64 4.15
CA ASP A 346 8.65 -9.32 4.32
C ASP A 346 9.50 -10.03 3.25
N GLU A 347 10.61 -9.41 2.87
CA GLU A 347 11.50 -9.82 1.79
C GLU A 347 10.74 -10.19 0.49
N ILE A 348 9.76 -9.34 0.11
CA ILE A 348 8.87 -9.56 -1.04
C ILE A 348 9.64 -9.78 -2.36
N TYR A 349 10.90 -9.30 -2.46
CA TYR A 349 11.73 -9.46 -3.66
C TYR A 349 11.93 -10.93 -4.05
N LEU A 350 11.87 -11.86 -3.09
CA LEU A 350 11.99 -13.31 -3.35
C LEU A 350 10.94 -13.83 -4.33
N LEU A 351 9.75 -13.22 -4.34
CA LEU A 351 8.67 -13.59 -5.25
C LEU A 351 8.86 -13.05 -6.68
N PHE A 352 9.75 -12.08 -6.87
CA PHE A 352 10.05 -11.51 -8.19
C PHE A 352 11.21 -12.20 -8.92
N GLN A 353 11.88 -13.13 -8.27
CA GLN A 353 12.99 -13.89 -8.89
C GLN A 353 12.51 -14.79 -10.03
N HIS A 354 11.22 -15.11 -10.09
CA HIS A 354 10.62 -15.98 -11.08
C HIS A 354 9.39 -15.33 -11.71
N GLU A 355 9.28 -15.44 -13.04
CA GLU A 355 8.25 -14.74 -13.81
C GLU A 355 6.83 -15.13 -13.40
N TYR A 356 6.55 -16.41 -13.18
CA TYR A 356 5.22 -16.86 -12.78
C TYR A 356 4.85 -16.41 -11.39
N SER A 357 5.76 -16.48 -10.43
CA SER A 357 5.52 -15.99 -9.07
C SER A 357 5.27 -14.48 -9.06
N ALA A 358 6.05 -13.75 -9.85
CA ALA A 358 5.86 -12.31 -10.01
C ALA A 358 4.48 -11.98 -10.62
N ASN A 359 4.06 -12.72 -11.65
CA ASN A 359 2.76 -12.54 -12.29
C ASN A 359 1.60 -12.96 -11.39
N PHE A 360 1.74 -14.06 -10.63
CA PHE A 360 0.77 -14.46 -9.62
C PHE A 360 0.60 -13.38 -8.56
N LEU A 361 1.70 -12.92 -7.98
CA LEU A 361 1.69 -11.83 -7.00
C LEU A 361 1.05 -10.55 -7.57
N PHE A 362 1.38 -10.17 -8.80
CA PHE A 362 0.82 -8.99 -9.45
C PHE A 362 -0.69 -9.07 -9.66
N THR A 363 -1.17 -10.24 -10.10
CA THR A 363 -2.59 -10.50 -10.27
C THR A 363 -3.32 -10.39 -8.93
N LEU A 364 -2.75 -11.00 -7.89
CA LEU A 364 -3.26 -10.95 -6.54
C LEU A 364 -3.25 -9.51 -6.00
N TRP A 365 -2.15 -8.76 -6.15
CA TRP A 365 -2.00 -7.37 -5.72
C TRP A 365 -3.06 -6.44 -6.30
N LYS A 366 -3.43 -6.64 -7.56
CA LYS A 366 -4.53 -5.92 -8.21
C LYS A 366 -5.91 -6.30 -7.64
N ARG A 367 -6.10 -7.58 -7.34
CA ARG A 367 -7.39 -8.12 -6.89
C ARG A 367 -7.70 -7.74 -5.44
N VAL A 368 -6.71 -7.80 -4.55
CA VAL A 368 -6.91 -7.56 -3.10
C VAL A 368 -7.50 -6.19 -2.80
N ARG A 369 -7.21 -5.19 -3.63
CA ARG A 369 -7.84 -3.88 -3.57
C ARG A 369 -9.38 -3.95 -3.61
N LYS A 370 -9.94 -4.79 -4.51
CA LYS A 370 -11.40 -4.97 -4.63
C LYS A 370 -12.01 -5.64 -3.40
N TYR A 371 -11.17 -6.29 -2.59
CA TYR A 371 -11.58 -7.06 -1.42
C TYR A 371 -11.37 -6.32 -0.10
N GLY A 372 -11.05 -5.02 -0.16
CA GLY A 372 -10.81 -4.22 1.04
C GLY A 372 -9.55 -4.63 1.80
N ALA A 373 -8.56 -5.20 1.11
CA ALA A 373 -7.28 -5.53 1.71
C ALA A 373 -6.21 -4.50 1.33
N CYS A 374 -5.26 -4.30 2.24
CA CYS A 374 -4.07 -3.47 2.08
C CYS A 374 -2.83 -4.35 2.21
N CYS A 375 -2.13 -4.59 1.11
CA CYS A 375 -0.89 -5.35 1.11
C CYS A 375 0.32 -4.41 1.19
N THR A 376 1.31 -4.79 1.98
CA THR A 376 2.58 -4.06 2.16
C THR A 376 3.74 -4.99 1.87
N GLY A 377 4.49 -4.67 0.83
CA GLY A 377 5.76 -5.35 0.55
C GLY A 377 6.92 -4.65 1.24
N LEU A 378 7.74 -5.41 1.95
CA LEU A 378 8.97 -4.89 2.55
C LEU A 378 10.17 -5.51 1.83
N THR A 379 11.19 -4.72 1.57
CA THR A 379 12.46 -5.23 1.03
C THR A 379 13.64 -4.34 1.36
N GLN A 380 14.78 -4.95 1.57
CA GLN A 380 16.07 -4.30 1.66
C GLN A 380 16.83 -4.31 0.31
N ASN A 381 16.44 -5.20 -0.59
CA ASN A 381 17.06 -5.36 -1.91
C ASN A 381 16.22 -4.61 -2.97
N VAL A 382 16.37 -3.29 -2.99
CA VAL A 382 15.64 -2.45 -3.94
C VAL A 382 16.13 -2.69 -5.37
N ASP A 383 17.43 -2.92 -5.56
CA ASP A 383 18.03 -3.23 -6.87
C ASP A 383 17.43 -4.51 -7.46
N ASP A 384 17.40 -5.61 -6.70
CA ASP A 384 16.77 -6.87 -7.12
C ASP A 384 15.27 -6.67 -7.48
N LEU A 385 14.56 -5.86 -6.69
CA LEU A 385 13.17 -5.52 -6.96
C LEU A 385 13.02 -4.77 -8.30
N LEU A 386 13.89 -3.79 -8.56
CA LEU A 386 13.86 -2.96 -9.75
C LEU A 386 14.29 -3.68 -11.04
N GLN A 387 14.93 -4.82 -10.95
CA GLN A 387 15.23 -5.68 -12.11
C GLN A 387 13.97 -6.33 -12.69
N SER A 388 12.93 -6.55 -11.88
CA SER A 388 11.66 -7.10 -12.35
C SER A 388 10.76 -6.01 -12.94
N HIS A 389 10.34 -6.19 -14.20
CA HIS A 389 9.36 -5.30 -14.84
C HIS A 389 8.02 -5.29 -14.08
N THR A 390 7.59 -6.44 -13.60
CA THR A 390 6.37 -6.61 -12.82
C THR A 390 6.46 -5.83 -11.49
N ALA A 391 7.57 -5.93 -10.78
CA ALA A 391 7.79 -5.19 -9.54
C ALA A 391 7.83 -3.68 -9.75
N ARG A 392 8.50 -3.20 -10.82
CA ARG A 392 8.46 -1.78 -11.21
C ARG A 392 7.04 -1.28 -11.44
N THR A 393 6.22 -2.08 -12.13
CA THR A 393 4.81 -1.75 -12.40
C THR A 393 4.00 -1.70 -11.10
N MET A 394 4.22 -2.62 -10.18
CA MET A 394 3.56 -2.63 -8.87
C MET A 394 3.95 -1.41 -8.05
N LEU A 395 5.23 -1.08 -8.01
CA LEU A 395 5.76 0.08 -7.27
C LEU A 395 5.18 1.39 -7.82
N ALA A 396 5.23 1.58 -9.15
CA ALA A 396 4.71 2.77 -9.82
C ALA A 396 3.20 2.99 -9.65
N ASN A 397 2.44 1.90 -9.46
CA ASN A 397 1.00 1.95 -9.23
C ASN A 397 0.60 1.92 -7.74
N SER A 398 1.56 1.93 -6.82
CA SER A 398 1.30 1.98 -5.39
C SER A 398 1.21 3.42 -4.91
N GLU A 399 0.15 3.74 -4.17
CA GLU A 399 -0.02 5.10 -3.62
C GLU A 399 0.61 5.27 -2.23
N PHE A 400 0.94 4.16 -1.58
CA PHE A 400 1.57 4.19 -0.27
C PHE A 400 3.01 3.70 -0.35
N LEU A 401 3.94 4.63 -0.24
CA LEU A 401 5.37 4.33 -0.27
C LEU A 401 6.07 4.95 0.95
N VAL A 402 6.75 4.12 1.71
CA VAL A 402 7.63 4.54 2.78
C VAL A 402 9.06 4.27 2.35
N MET A 403 9.80 5.32 2.06
CA MET A 403 11.21 5.24 1.72
C MET A 403 12.05 5.64 2.93
N LEU A 404 12.78 4.69 3.47
CA LEU A 404 13.75 4.91 4.53
C LEU A 404 15.13 5.17 3.91
N ASN A 405 16.20 5.02 4.67
CA ASN A 405 17.55 5.20 4.12
C ASN A 405 17.80 4.25 2.95
N GLN A 406 18.26 4.78 1.81
CA GLN A 406 18.52 4.05 0.57
C GLN A 406 20.01 4.09 0.23
N ALA A 407 20.52 3.06 -0.45
CA ALA A 407 21.82 3.13 -1.09
C ALA A 407 21.83 4.22 -2.17
N SER A 408 22.99 4.82 -2.45
CA SER A 408 23.10 5.93 -3.40
C SER A 408 22.67 5.57 -4.83
N THR A 409 22.95 4.34 -5.26
CA THR A 409 22.55 3.76 -6.54
C THR A 409 21.03 3.63 -6.66
N ASP A 410 20.41 3.02 -5.65
CA ASP A 410 18.98 2.72 -5.61
C ASP A 410 18.14 4.00 -5.57
N ARG A 411 18.65 5.02 -4.87
CA ARG A 411 17.99 6.32 -4.74
C ARG A 411 17.77 7.00 -6.08
N ALA A 412 18.78 6.99 -6.95
CA ALA A 412 18.71 7.60 -8.28
C ALA A 412 17.70 6.86 -9.18
N GLU A 413 17.64 5.54 -9.11
CA GLU A 413 16.72 4.73 -9.90
C GLU A 413 15.28 4.86 -9.39
N LEU A 414 15.07 4.84 -8.07
CA LEU A 414 13.76 5.08 -7.45
C LEU A 414 13.23 6.48 -7.78
N ALA A 415 14.07 7.51 -7.71
CA ALA A 415 13.68 8.87 -8.04
C ALA A 415 13.21 8.98 -9.50
N ARG A 416 13.90 8.30 -10.42
CA ARG A 416 13.49 8.24 -11.84
C ARG A 416 12.18 7.49 -12.03
N LEU A 417 12.03 6.33 -11.39
CA LEU A 417 10.82 5.51 -11.50
C LEU A 417 9.58 6.21 -10.96
N LEU A 418 9.73 6.87 -9.82
CA LEU A 418 8.64 7.57 -9.12
C LEU A 418 8.46 9.02 -9.56
N ASN A 419 9.28 9.49 -10.51
CA ASN A 419 9.27 10.87 -11.00
C ASN A 419 9.40 11.91 -9.86
N ILE A 420 10.28 11.62 -8.91
CA ILE A 420 10.58 12.50 -7.77
C ILE A 420 11.58 13.57 -8.22
N SER A 421 11.33 14.82 -7.88
CA SER A 421 12.22 15.93 -8.22
C SER A 421 13.49 15.94 -7.36
N ASP A 422 14.56 16.59 -7.86
CA ASP A 422 15.84 16.71 -7.16
C ASP A 422 15.73 17.40 -5.78
N ASN A 423 14.63 18.12 -5.54
CA ASN A 423 14.35 18.82 -4.28
C ASN A 423 13.58 17.96 -3.27
N GLN A 424 13.13 16.78 -3.65
CA GLN A 424 12.42 15.82 -2.84
C GLN A 424 13.31 14.64 -2.46
#